data_aacdc4893cc6bc27fbdaeab1dbb000b3
#
_entry.id   aacdc4893cc6bc27fbdaeab1dbb000b3
#
_cell.length_a   1.000
_cell.length_b   1.000
_cell.length_c   1.000
_cell.angle_alpha   90.00
_cell.angle_beta   90.00
_cell.angle_gamma   90.00
#
_symmetry.space_group_name_H-M   'P 1'
#
loop_
_entity.id
_entity.type
_entity.pdbx_description
1 polymer ?
#
loop_
_entity_poly.entity_id
_entity_poly.type
_entity_poly.pdbx_seq_one_letter_code
_entity_poly.pdbx_strand_id
1 'polypeptide(L)'
;DTKMAAHKDILYRQWAAGHGGMYVPATPETPPNPYLAHIPERDINTPSGKKLTLVNPAYMTRQIYELEGHKYGLIGHLTSPKPIRPENVPDEWESSAYAKISQGKKEYFSVVDLDGKKFMRLMIPFFVEDSCMKCHARQGYKPGELRGGISVAIDMEPLWEHARKRILVISLSHALMWAITLVLLLLGYRKLTASEREREAVERDREKLISRLEDSLAKVQT
;
A
#
# COMPACT_ATOMS: atom_id res chain seq x y z
N ASP A 1 0.51 -0.09 4.22
CA ASP A 1 1.84 0.21 4.79
C ASP A 1 2.35 1.62 4.47
N THR A 2 2.21 2.12 3.23
CA THR A 2 2.64 3.48 2.81
C THR A 2 2.02 4.59 3.66
N LYS A 3 0.73 4.48 3.93
CA LYS A 3 0.00 5.45 4.74
C LYS A 3 0.53 5.49 6.18
N MET A 4 0.84 4.34 6.75
CA MET A 4 1.40 4.24 8.10
C MET A 4 2.81 4.85 8.17
N ALA A 5 3.66 4.62 7.16
CA ALA A 5 4.97 5.23 7.05
C ALA A 5 4.87 6.76 7.00
N ALA A 6 4.02 7.30 6.11
CA ALA A 6 3.82 8.74 6.00
C ALA A 6 3.25 9.37 7.28
N HIS A 7 2.34 8.69 8.01
CA HIS A 7 1.87 9.17 9.32
C HIS A 7 2.99 9.17 10.37
N LYS A 8 3.87 8.18 10.35
CA LYS A 8 5.04 8.14 11.24
C LYS A 8 5.95 9.33 10.99
N ASP A 9 6.18 9.70 9.73
CA ASP A 9 6.97 10.89 9.38
C ASP A 9 6.34 12.17 9.92
N ILE A 10 5.01 12.28 9.87
CA ILE A 10 4.28 13.40 10.47
C ILE A 10 4.51 13.46 11.96
N LEU A 11 4.44 12.33 12.68
CA LEU A 11 4.69 12.29 14.13
C LEU A 11 6.10 12.73 14.47
N TYR A 12 7.12 12.29 13.73
CA TYR A 12 8.50 12.74 13.94
C TYR A 12 8.64 14.24 13.67
N ARG A 13 7.97 14.77 12.67
CA ARG A 13 7.94 16.21 12.40
C ARG A 13 7.29 17.01 13.53
N GLN A 14 6.15 16.53 14.04
CA GLN A 14 5.45 17.17 15.15
C GLN A 14 6.31 17.13 16.43
N TRP A 15 6.92 16.00 16.72
CA TRP A 15 7.85 15.88 17.84
C TRP A 15 9.02 16.88 17.71
N ALA A 16 9.68 16.91 16.56
CA ALA A 16 10.79 17.84 16.32
C ALA A 16 10.32 19.32 16.37
N ALA A 17 9.13 19.63 15.90
CA ALA A 17 8.54 20.99 15.97
C ALA A 17 8.28 21.40 17.42
N GLY A 18 7.72 20.50 18.23
CA GLY A 18 7.46 20.74 19.66
C GLY A 18 8.73 21.04 20.46
N HIS A 19 9.87 20.47 20.06
CA HIS A 19 11.17 20.73 20.67
C HIS A 19 11.93 21.94 20.04
N GLY A 20 11.35 22.60 19.05
CA GLY A 20 11.99 23.73 18.36
C GLY A 20 13.04 23.33 17.32
N GLY A 21 13.18 22.04 17.03
CA GLY A 21 14.21 21.46 16.17
C GLY A 21 15.28 20.70 16.95
N MET A 22 16.34 20.31 16.28
CA MET A 22 17.44 19.55 16.84
C MET A 22 18.77 20.18 16.44
N TYR A 23 19.74 20.23 17.38
CA TYR A 23 21.11 20.60 17.05
C TYR A 23 21.93 19.37 16.70
N VAL A 24 22.53 19.37 15.52
CA VAL A 24 23.41 18.31 15.05
C VAL A 24 24.76 18.88 14.62
N PRO A 25 25.84 18.08 14.54
CA PRO A 25 27.10 18.55 14.00
C PRO A 25 26.93 19.13 12.60
N ALA A 26 27.45 20.35 12.38
CA ALA A 26 27.49 20.94 11.06
C ALA A 26 28.59 20.25 10.23
N THR A 27 28.18 19.56 9.17
CA THR A 27 29.04 18.81 8.24
C THR A 27 28.73 19.21 6.79
N PRO A 28 29.54 18.79 5.81
CA PRO A 28 29.21 18.97 4.39
C PRO A 28 27.85 18.35 3.99
N GLU A 29 27.47 17.22 4.61
CA GLU A 29 26.20 16.52 4.39
C GLU A 29 25.02 17.19 5.13
N THR A 30 25.32 17.90 6.21
CA THR A 30 24.34 18.65 7.00
C THR A 30 24.81 20.09 7.22
N PRO A 31 24.88 20.91 6.14
CA PRO A 31 25.26 22.30 6.25
C PRO A 31 24.20 23.13 6.97
N PRO A 32 24.59 24.29 7.55
CA PRO A 32 23.63 25.24 8.13
C PRO A 32 22.53 25.61 7.13
N ASN A 33 21.28 25.47 7.54
CA ASN A 33 20.13 25.74 6.68
C ASN A 33 20.01 27.25 6.34
N PRO A 34 20.18 27.67 5.07
CA PRO A 34 20.15 29.09 4.70
C PRO A 34 18.79 29.74 5.00
N TYR A 35 17.70 28.96 4.96
CA TYR A 35 16.35 29.46 5.23
C TYR A 35 16.08 29.74 6.71
N LEU A 36 17.02 29.36 7.62
CA LEU A 36 17.01 29.67 9.04
C LEU A 36 18.02 30.77 9.42
N ALA A 37 18.65 31.45 8.48
CA ALA A 37 19.66 32.47 8.74
C ALA A 37 19.17 33.60 9.66
N HIS A 38 17.87 33.83 9.75
CA HIS A 38 17.23 34.82 10.62
C HIS A 38 17.06 34.33 12.08
N ILE A 39 17.34 33.08 12.39
CA ILE A 39 17.27 32.54 13.74
C ILE A 39 18.62 32.83 14.45
N PRO A 40 18.61 33.53 15.58
CA PRO A 40 19.86 33.96 16.23
C PRO A 40 20.78 32.81 16.64
N GLU A 41 20.20 31.72 17.10
CA GLU A 41 20.92 30.52 17.56
C GLU A 41 20.83 29.38 16.54
N ARG A 42 20.75 29.71 15.23
CA ARG A 42 20.79 28.66 14.18
C ARG A 42 22.04 27.79 14.31
N ASP A 43 23.20 28.42 14.56
CA ASP A 43 24.48 27.75 14.71
C ASP A 43 25.04 28.07 16.08
N ILE A 44 25.48 27.06 16.81
CA ILE A 44 26.06 27.17 18.15
C ILE A 44 27.39 26.40 18.23
N ASN A 45 28.22 26.80 19.18
CA ASN A 45 29.46 26.07 19.50
C ASN A 45 29.30 25.44 20.88
N THR A 46 29.67 24.18 21.01
CA THR A 46 29.80 23.53 22.32
C THR A 46 31.03 24.05 23.06
N PRO A 47 31.11 23.89 24.39
CA PRO A 47 32.33 24.21 25.17
C PRO A 47 33.61 23.51 24.67
N SER A 48 33.45 22.35 24.01
CA SER A 48 34.55 21.60 23.37
C SER A 48 34.93 22.09 21.97
N GLY A 49 34.31 23.18 21.51
CA GLY A 49 34.58 23.75 20.15
C GLY A 49 33.88 23.07 18.99
N LYS A 50 32.96 22.10 19.24
CA LYS A 50 32.20 21.47 18.18
C LYS A 50 31.12 22.42 17.65
N LYS A 51 31.07 22.63 16.34
CA LYS A 51 30.03 23.42 15.67
C LYS A 51 28.78 22.59 15.48
N LEU A 52 27.64 23.10 15.93
CA LEU A 52 26.32 22.50 15.75
C LEU A 52 25.45 23.47 14.94
N THR A 53 24.53 22.91 14.15
CA THR A 53 23.52 23.68 13.43
C THR A 53 22.11 23.16 13.71
N LEU A 54 21.14 24.05 13.66
CA LEU A 54 19.75 23.75 13.90
C LEU A 54 19.12 23.04 12.67
N VAL A 55 18.64 21.84 12.88
CA VAL A 55 17.83 21.07 11.92
C VAL A 55 16.37 21.20 12.34
N ASN A 56 15.59 21.93 11.54
CA ASN A 56 14.15 22.05 11.74
C ASN A 56 13.40 20.83 11.15
N PRO A 57 12.11 20.61 11.44
CA PRO A 57 11.34 19.47 10.93
C PRO A 57 11.36 19.32 9.40
N ALA A 58 11.38 20.43 8.67
CA ALA A 58 11.41 20.39 7.20
C ALA A 58 12.77 19.89 6.68
N TYR A 59 13.86 20.34 7.28
CA TYR A 59 15.20 19.91 6.93
C TYR A 59 15.43 18.43 7.27
N MET A 60 15.00 18.00 8.46
CA MET A 60 15.03 16.60 8.87
C MET A 60 14.32 15.69 7.87
N THR A 61 13.06 16.00 7.52
CA THR A 61 12.27 15.19 6.60
C THR A 61 12.92 15.10 5.22
N ARG A 62 13.47 16.20 4.71
CA ARG A 62 14.17 16.19 3.43
C ARG A 62 15.36 15.23 3.45
N GLN A 63 16.21 15.30 4.46
CA GLN A 63 17.36 14.39 4.60
C GLN A 63 16.93 12.92 4.73
N ILE A 64 15.84 12.66 5.43
CA ILE A 64 15.28 11.30 5.53
C ILE A 64 14.84 10.81 4.14
N TYR A 65 14.12 11.62 3.37
CA TYR A 65 13.68 11.23 2.02
C TYR A 65 14.84 11.05 1.03
N GLU A 66 15.89 11.84 1.14
CA GLU A 66 17.11 11.63 0.39
C GLU A 66 17.74 10.25 0.71
N LEU A 67 17.81 9.89 2.00
CA LEU A 67 18.30 8.58 2.44
C LEU A 67 17.39 7.42 1.99
N GLU A 68 16.08 7.59 2.10
CA GLU A 68 15.09 6.58 1.69
C GLU A 68 15.09 6.38 0.17
N GLY A 69 15.22 7.45 -0.60
CA GLY A 69 15.34 7.41 -2.05
C GLY A 69 16.52 6.56 -2.50
N HIS A 70 17.68 6.79 -1.91
CA HIS A 70 18.88 6.01 -2.18
C HIS A 70 18.78 4.55 -1.76
N LYS A 71 18.07 4.26 -0.68
CA LYS A 71 18.06 2.94 -0.05
C LYS A 71 16.89 2.05 -0.47
N TYR A 72 15.73 2.65 -0.72
CA TYR A 72 14.48 1.93 -0.93
C TYR A 72 13.72 2.34 -2.19
N GLY A 73 14.23 3.32 -2.95
CA GLY A 73 13.57 3.84 -4.15
C GLY A 73 12.26 4.59 -3.86
N LEU A 74 12.05 5.02 -2.61
CA LEU A 74 10.90 5.81 -2.23
C LEU A 74 11.13 7.26 -2.67
N ILE A 75 10.17 7.85 -3.37
CA ILE A 75 10.23 9.26 -3.76
C ILE A 75 9.35 10.05 -2.80
N GLY A 76 9.99 10.77 -1.88
CA GLY A 76 9.31 11.66 -0.93
C GLY A 76 9.55 13.12 -1.30
N HIS A 77 8.50 13.93 -1.32
CA HIS A 77 8.58 15.37 -1.57
C HIS A 77 7.81 16.15 -0.50
N LEU A 78 8.51 17.09 0.12
CA LEU A 78 7.90 18.05 1.04
C LEU A 78 7.46 19.27 0.24
N THR A 79 6.16 19.47 0.10
CA THR A 79 5.60 20.49 -0.77
C THR A 79 4.76 21.52 -0.03
N SER A 80 4.58 22.69 -0.61
CA SER A 80 3.79 23.79 -0.04
C SER A 80 3.25 24.72 -1.13
N PRO A 81 1.99 25.18 -1.02
CA PRO A 81 1.45 26.21 -1.90
C PRO A 81 2.18 27.57 -1.80
N LYS A 82 2.82 27.87 -0.67
CA LYS A 82 3.64 29.06 -0.44
C LYS A 82 5.00 28.64 0.13
N PRO A 83 5.91 28.05 -0.69
CA PRO A 83 7.16 27.51 -0.18
C PRO A 83 8.14 28.62 0.20
N ILE A 84 8.91 28.42 1.29
CA ILE A 84 10.10 29.22 1.61
C ILE A 84 11.27 28.75 0.73
N ARG A 85 11.40 27.45 0.57
CA ARG A 85 12.41 26.82 -0.26
C ARG A 85 11.81 26.60 -1.66
N PRO A 86 12.45 27.11 -2.74
CA PRO A 86 11.91 27.01 -4.10
C PRO A 86 11.61 25.58 -4.54
N GLU A 87 12.44 24.61 -4.16
CA GLU A 87 12.28 23.21 -4.55
C GLU A 87 11.06 22.55 -3.87
N ASN A 88 10.40 23.21 -2.93
CA ASN A 88 9.16 22.73 -2.32
C ASN A 88 7.89 23.24 -3.06
N VAL A 89 8.05 23.80 -4.28
CA VAL A 89 6.92 24.14 -5.15
C VAL A 89 6.19 22.86 -5.56
N PRO A 90 4.84 22.84 -5.46
CA PRO A 90 4.07 21.68 -5.88
C PRO A 90 4.19 21.43 -7.39
N ASP A 91 4.32 20.15 -7.77
CA ASP A 91 4.12 19.74 -9.15
C ASP A 91 2.62 19.77 -9.54
N GLU A 92 2.28 19.44 -10.80
CA GLU A 92 0.90 19.46 -11.29
C GLU A 92 -0.01 18.49 -10.50
N TRP A 93 0.49 17.29 -10.20
CA TRP A 93 -0.26 16.32 -9.42
C TRP A 93 -0.48 16.80 -7.99
N GLU A 94 0.54 17.34 -7.35
CA GLU A 94 0.49 17.90 -5.99
C GLU A 94 -0.46 19.08 -5.91
N SER A 95 -0.44 19.95 -6.91
CA SER A 95 -1.39 21.07 -7.05
C SER A 95 -2.83 20.58 -7.15
N SER A 96 -3.08 19.55 -7.95
CA SER A 96 -4.38 18.89 -8.03
C SER A 96 -4.79 18.24 -6.69
N ALA A 97 -3.83 17.60 -6.00
CA ALA A 97 -4.07 17.02 -4.68
C ALA A 97 -4.48 18.08 -3.65
N TYR A 98 -3.82 19.24 -3.62
CA TYR A 98 -4.22 20.37 -2.76
C TYR A 98 -5.63 20.87 -3.06
N ALA A 99 -6.02 20.96 -4.33
CA ALA A 99 -7.37 21.34 -4.69
C ALA A 99 -8.42 20.35 -4.15
N LYS A 100 -8.14 19.06 -4.19
CA LYS A 100 -9.02 18.01 -3.62
C LYS A 100 -9.07 18.07 -2.09
N ILE A 101 -7.94 18.31 -1.44
CA ILE A 101 -7.84 18.46 0.01
C ILE A 101 -8.61 19.73 0.47
N SER A 102 -8.51 20.82 -0.25
CA SER A 102 -9.27 22.05 0.03
C SER A 102 -10.79 21.85 -0.11
N GLN A 103 -11.24 20.84 -0.87
CA GLN A 103 -12.64 20.43 -0.97
C GLN A 103 -13.08 19.48 0.16
N GLY A 104 -12.26 19.30 1.20
CA GLY A 104 -12.59 18.51 2.39
C GLY A 104 -12.05 17.08 2.41
N LYS A 105 -11.22 16.66 1.46
CA LYS A 105 -10.53 15.37 1.55
C LYS A 105 -9.42 15.45 2.59
N LYS A 106 -9.33 14.42 3.43
CA LYS A 106 -8.28 14.32 4.46
C LYS A 106 -6.91 13.98 3.87
N GLU A 107 -6.89 13.31 2.75
CA GLU A 107 -5.72 12.87 2.00
C GLU A 107 -6.13 12.65 0.53
N TYR A 108 -5.16 12.61 -0.37
CA TYR A 108 -5.42 12.29 -1.77
C TYR A 108 -4.38 11.29 -2.27
N PHE A 109 -4.84 10.28 -3.01
CA PHE A 109 -3.96 9.32 -3.66
C PHE A 109 -4.47 8.95 -5.03
N SER A 110 -3.54 8.61 -5.92
CA SER A 110 -3.84 8.03 -7.24
C SER A 110 -2.61 7.31 -7.80
N VAL A 111 -2.85 6.45 -8.76
CA VAL A 111 -1.77 5.86 -9.57
C VAL A 111 -1.44 6.82 -10.69
N VAL A 112 -0.15 7.11 -10.87
CA VAL A 112 0.40 7.99 -11.90
C VAL A 112 1.44 7.24 -12.72
N ASP A 113 1.72 7.74 -13.92
CA ASP A 113 2.84 7.30 -14.73
C ASP A 113 3.99 8.30 -14.56
N LEU A 114 5.15 7.80 -14.14
CA LEU A 114 6.38 8.58 -14.04
C LEU A 114 7.44 7.84 -14.88
N ASP A 115 7.83 8.41 -15.97
CA ASP A 115 8.85 7.86 -16.90
C ASP A 115 8.52 6.41 -17.35
N GLY A 116 7.24 6.13 -17.65
CA GLY A 116 6.78 4.83 -18.13
C GLY A 116 6.60 3.78 -17.04
N LYS A 117 6.78 4.14 -15.78
CA LYS A 117 6.51 3.28 -14.61
C LYS A 117 5.30 3.75 -13.84
N LYS A 118 4.53 2.81 -13.30
CA LYS A 118 3.36 3.12 -12.47
C LYS A 118 3.76 3.29 -11.01
N PHE A 119 3.45 4.47 -10.48
CA PHE A 119 3.64 4.80 -9.07
C PHE A 119 2.30 5.07 -8.40
N MET A 120 2.13 4.58 -7.19
CA MET A 120 1.08 5.07 -6.31
C MET A 120 1.61 6.30 -5.58
N ARG A 121 0.98 7.46 -5.83
CA ARG A 121 1.27 8.69 -5.08
C ARG A 121 0.22 8.94 -4.01
N LEU A 122 0.68 9.35 -2.84
CA LEU A 122 -0.14 9.72 -1.69
C LEU A 122 0.27 11.12 -1.24
N MET A 123 -0.70 12.02 -1.06
CA MET A 123 -0.53 13.35 -0.45
C MET A 123 -1.23 13.37 0.90
N ILE A 124 -0.46 13.68 1.95
CA ILE A 124 -0.98 13.96 3.29
C ILE A 124 -0.73 15.44 3.63
N PRO A 125 -1.78 16.21 3.92
CA PRO A 125 -1.64 17.63 4.20
C PRO A 125 -1.07 17.90 5.59
N PHE A 126 -0.46 19.08 5.74
CA PHE A 126 -0.12 19.69 7.02
C PHE A 126 -0.96 20.92 7.23
N PHE A 127 -1.49 21.04 8.42
CA PHE A 127 -2.13 22.27 8.89
C PHE A 127 -1.21 22.98 9.87
N VAL A 128 -1.33 24.30 9.91
CA VAL A 128 -0.52 25.13 10.81
C VAL A 128 -0.92 24.84 12.25
N GLU A 129 0.05 24.54 13.08
CA GLU A 129 -0.06 24.44 14.53
C GLU A 129 0.68 25.61 15.18
N ASP A 130 0.45 25.87 16.48
CA ASP A 130 1.13 26.95 17.21
C ASP A 130 2.67 26.81 17.17
N SER A 131 3.18 25.59 17.22
CA SER A 131 4.61 25.29 17.08
C SER A 131 5.20 25.73 15.74
N CYS A 132 4.39 25.82 14.70
CA CYS A 132 4.80 26.24 13.35
C CYS A 132 5.00 27.76 13.26
N MET A 133 4.36 28.53 14.14
CA MET A 133 4.32 30.00 14.06
C MET A 133 5.67 30.67 14.27
N LYS A 134 6.61 30.03 15.00
CA LYS A 134 7.97 30.56 15.19
C LYS A 134 8.66 30.91 13.87
N CYS A 135 8.43 30.11 12.81
CA CYS A 135 9.04 30.31 11.49
C CYS A 135 8.04 30.83 10.44
N HIS A 136 6.75 30.45 10.56
CA HIS A 136 5.75 30.66 9.50
C HIS A 136 4.82 31.86 9.71
N ALA A 137 4.86 32.51 10.89
CA ALA A 137 4.12 33.78 11.13
C ALA A 137 4.44 34.86 10.07
N ARG A 138 5.71 34.95 9.68
CA ARG A 138 6.17 35.91 8.65
C ARG A 138 5.56 35.68 7.26
N GLN A 139 5.02 34.50 6.97
CA GLN A 139 4.33 34.18 5.74
C GLN A 139 2.82 34.52 5.79
N GLY A 140 2.34 35.02 6.92
CA GLY A 140 0.94 35.38 7.13
C GLY A 140 0.01 34.20 7.43
N TYR A 141 0.54 33.02 7.74
CA TYR A 141 -0.27 31.87 8.11
C TYR A 141 -0.92 32.02 9.48
N LYS A 142 -2.10 31.39 9.64
CA LYS A 142 -2.83 31.27 10.90
C LYS A 142 -2.95 29.79 11.30
N PRO A 143 -3.05 29.47 12.59
CA PRO A 143 -3.34 28.13 13.04
C PRO A 143 -4.58 27.54 12.35
N GLY A 144 -4.50 26.27 11.94
CA GLY A 144 -5.55 25.57 11.20
C GLY A 144 -5.53 25.75 9.68
N GLU A 145 -4.73 26.66 9.12
CA GLU A 145 -4.61 26.81 7.67
C GLU A 145 -3.75 25.71 7.04
N LEU A 146 -4.09 25.32 5.80
CA LEU A 146 -3.31 24.36 5.02
C LEU A 146 -1.93 24.94 4.70
N ARG A 147 -0.88 24.37 5.31
CA ARG A 147 0.50 24.86 5.19
C ARG A 147 1.26 24.21 4.04
N GLY A 148 0.97 22.97 3.78
CA GLY A 148 1.73 22.14 2.84
C GLY A 148 1.34 20.69 2.99
N GLY A 149 2.21 19.80 2.54
CA GLY A 149 2.01 18.35 2.67
C GLY A 149 3.26 17.55 2.42
N ILE A 150 3.14 16.27 2.72
CA ILE A 150 4.06 15.23 2.25
C ILE A 150 3.43 14.55 1.06
N SER A 151 4.15 14.51 -0.05
CA SER A 151 3.87 13.67 -1.22
C SER A 151 4.84 12.49 -1.22
N VAL A 152 4.31 11.28 -1.28
CA VAL A 152 5.12 10.05 -1.33
C VAL A 152 4.72 9.26 -2.56
N ALA A 153 5.70 8.80 -3.35
CA ALA A 153 5.46 7.93 -4.49
C ALA A 153 6.18 6.60 -4.32
N ILE A 154 5.46 5.50 -4.56
CA ILE A 154 5.96 4.13 -4.44
C ILE A 154 5.79 3.41 -5.77
N ASP A 155 6.85 2.76 -6.24
CA ASP A 155 6.82 1.91 -7.42
C ASP A 155 5.84 0.75 -7.22
N MET A 156 4.91 0.59 -8.17
CA MET A 156 3.88 -0.45 -8.12
C MET A 156 4.38 -1.79 -8.68
N GLU A 157 5.47 -1.82 -9.43
CA GLU A 157 5.93 -3.07 -10.09
C GLU A 157 6.25 -4.19 -9.10
N PRO A 158 7.00 -3.97 -7.99
CA PRO A 158 7.25 -5.02 -7.00
C PRO A 158 5.96 -5.56 -6.36
N LEU A 159 4.96 -4.67 -6.13
CA LEU A 159 3.66 -5.06 -5.59
C LEU A 159 2.88 -5.94 -6.58
N TRP A 160 2.89 -5.57 -7.86
CA TRP A 160 2.22 -6.34 -8.91
C TRP A 160 2.90 -7.67 -9.18
N GLU A 161 4.22 -7.74 -9.13
CA GLU A 161 4.93 -9.03 -9.22
C GLU A 161 4.51 -10.01 -8.12
N HIS A 162 4.46 -9.54 -6.88
CA HIS A 162 3.99 -10.37 -5.77
C HIS A 162 2.52 -10.76 -5.92
N ALA A 163 1.67 -9.84 -6.38
CA ALA A 163 0.26 -10.12 -6.63
C ALA A 163 0.09 -11.14 -7.76
N ARG A 164 0.81 -11.00 -8.89
CA ARG A 164 0.78 -11.95 -10.01
C ARG A 164 1.19 -13.36 -9.58
N LYS A 165 2.28 -13.50 -8.81
CA LYS A 165 2.73 -14.79 -8.29
C LYS A 165 1.68 -15.44 -7.38
N ARG A 166 1.07 -14.66 -6.48
CA ARG A 166 -0.02 -15.16 -5.61
C ARG A 166 -1.24 -15.58 -6.41
N ILE A 167 -1.68 -14.78 -7.37
CA ILE A 167 -2.83 -15.10 -8.23
C ILE A 167 -2.56 -16.39 -8.99
N LEU A 168 -1.37 -16.57 -9.56
CA LEU A 168 -1.00 -17.80 -10.28
C LEU A 168 -1.08 -19.02 -9.37
N VAL A 169 -0.49 -18.98 -8.16
CA VAL A 169 -0.54 -20.10 -7.21
C VAL A 169 -1.98 -20.42 -6.81
N ILE A 170 -2.78 -19.42 -6.49
CA ILE A 170 -4.20 -19.59 -6.12
C ILE A 170 -4.97 -20.20 -7.29
N SER A 171 -4.79 -19.68 -8.51
CA SER A 171 -5.49 -20.18 -9.70
C SER A 171 -5.13 -21.64 -10.01
N LEU A 172 -3.85 -22.00 -9.93
CA LEU A 172 -3.40 -23.39 -10.14
C LEU A 172 -3.94 -24.35 -9.06
N SER A 173 -3.96 -23.95 -7.80
CA SER A 173 -4.51 -24.78 -6.72
C SER A 173 -6.02 -25.01 -6.88
N HIS A 174 -6.77 -23.98 -7.28
CA HIS A 174 -8.19 -24.14 -7.57
C HIS A 174 -8.44 -25.02 -8.81
N ALA A 175 -7.68 -24.83 -9.88
CA ALA A 175 -7.78 -25.68 -11.07
C ALA A 175 -7.51 -27.16 -10.75
N LEU A 176 -6.49 -27.44 -9.93
CA LEU A 176 -6.20 -28.81 -9.46
C LEU A 176 -7.35 -29.38 -8.62
N MET A 177 -7.88 -28.61 -7.69
CA MET A 177 -9.02 -29.02 -6.86
C MET A 177 -10.25 -29.37 -7.73
N TRP A 178 -10.58 -28.53 -8.71
CA TRP A 178 -11.66 -28.79 -9.64
C TRP A 178 -11.41 -30.03 -10.50
N ALA A 179 -10.18 -30.24 -10.99
CA ALA A 179 -9.82 -31.44 -11.74
C ALA A 179 -10.00 -32.72 -10.91
N ILE A 180 -9.53 -32.72 -9.66
CA ILE A 180 -9.72 -33.86 -8.74
C ILE A 180 -11.21 -34.12 -8.50
N THR A 181 -11.99 -33.07 -8.22
CA THR A 181 -13.44 -33.20 -8.00
C THR A 181 -14.14 -33.78 -9.23
N LEU A 182 -13.80 -33.30 -10.43
CA LEU A 182 -14.37 -33.84 -11.66
C LEU A 182 -14.04 -35.31 -11.87
N VAL A 183 -12.77 -35.71 -11.63
CA VAL A 183 -12.36 -37.13 -11.72
C VAL A 183 -13.13 -38.00 -10.73
N LEU A 184 -13.28 -37.55 -9.48
CA LEU A 184 -14.05 -38.28 -8.47
C LEU A 184 -15.53 -38.42 -8.85
N LEU A 185 -16.13 -37.36 -9.38
CA LEU A 185 -17.54 -37.41 -9.88
C LEU A 185 -17.68 -38.38 -11.05
N LEU A 186 -16.76 -38.36 -12.00
CA LEU A 186 -16.78 -39.31 -13.14
C LEU A 186 -16.58 -40.76 -12.70
N LEU A 187 -15.70 -41.02 -11.76
CA LEU A 187 -15.50 -42.37 -11.18
C LEU A 187 -16.75 -42.81 -10.40
N GLY A 188 -17.35 -41.94 -9.59
CA GLY A 188 -18.60 -42.18 -8.89
C GLY A 188 -19.75 -42.49 -9.84
N TYR A 189 -19.91 -41.68 -10.89
CA TYR A 189 -20.91 -41.90 -11.92
C TYR A 189 -20.73 -43.26 -12.63
N ARG A 190 -19.51 -43.58 -13.05
CA ARG A 190 -19.23 -44.89 -13.69
C ARG A 190 -19.53 -46.08 -12.76
N LYS A 191 -19.18 -45.99 -11.49
CA LYS A 191 -19.50 -47.01 -10.50
C LYS A 191 -21.00 -47.19 -10.28
N LEU A 192 -21.72 -46.09 -10.20
CA LEU A 192 -23.19 -46.09 -10.04
C LEU A 192 -23.87 -46.74 -11.24
N THR A 193 -23.52 -46.30 -12.46
CA THR A 193 -24.10 -46.88 -13.69
C THR A 193 -23.75 -48.36 -13.91
N ALA A 194 -22.56 -48.77 -13.50
CA ALA A 194 -22.18 -50.20 -13.52
C ALA A 194 -23.04 -51.02 -12.55
N SER A 195 -23.24 -50.54 -11.33
CA SER A 195 -24.07 -51.18 -10.30
C SER A 195 -25.55 -51.23 -10.69
N GLU A 196 -26.08 -50.22 -11.36
CA GLU A 196 -27.46 -50.24 -11.91
C GLU A 196 -27.61 -51.27 -13.00
N ARG A 197 -26.71 -51.37 -13.96
CA ARG A 197 -26.70 -52.39 -15.01
C ARG A 197 -26.64 -53.82 -14.45
N GLU A 198 -25.86 -54.04 -13.41
CA GLU A 198 -25.76 -55.32 -12.73
C GLU A 198 -27.08 -55.69 -12.06
N ARG A 199 -27.72 -54.74 -11.34
CA ARG A 199 -29.04 -54.94 -10.76
C ARG A 199 -30.12 -55.27 -11.79
N GLU A 200 -30.16 -54.54 -12.91
CA GLU A 200 -31.10 -54.81 -14.01
C GLU A 200 -30.86 -56.17 -14.65
N ALA A 201 -29.59 -56.61 -14.75
CA ALA A 201 -29.27 -57.93 -15.27
C ALA A 201 -29.78 -59.02 -14.33
N VAL A 202 -29.58 -58.92 -13.03
CA VAL A 202 -30.06 -59.84 -12.00
C VAL A 202 -31.60 -59.90 -12.01
N GLU A 203 -32.28 -58.76 -12.10
CA GLU A 203 -33.75 -58.74 -12.13
C GLU A 203 -34.29 -59.40 -13.41
N ARG A 204 -33.73 -59.15 -14.57
CA ARG A 204 -34.08 -59.84 -15.82
C ARG A 204 -33.91 -61.34 -15.71
N ASP A 205 -32.84 -61.84 -15.10
CA ASP A 205 -32.60 -63.27 -14.94
C ASP A 205 -33.58 -63.87 -13.91
N ARG A 206 -33.96 -63.15 -12.87
CA ARG A 206 -34.98 -63.54 -11.93
C ARG A 206 -36.34 -63.66 -12.60
N GLU A 207 -36.74 -62.73 -13.43
CA GLU A 207 -38.01 -62.74 -14.19
C GLU A 207 -38.09 -64.00 -15.11
N LYS A 208 -36.97 -64.26 -15.85
CA LYS A 208 -36.89 -65.49 -16.71
C LYS A 208 -37.04 -66.75 -15.89
N LEU A 209 -36.44 -66.80 -14.69
CA LEU A 209 -36.55 -67.99 -13.82
C LEU A 209 -37.97 -68.20 -13.33
N ILE A 210 -38.64 -67.14 -12.92
CA ILE A 210 -40.04 -67.14 -12.50
C ILE A 210 -40.93 -67.67 -13.64
N SER A 211 -40.80 -67.12 -14.86
CA SER A 211 -41.58 -67.56 -16.03
C SER A 211 -41.36 -69.05 -16.32
N ARG A 212 -40.09 -69.55 -16.24
CA ARG A 212 -39.80 -70.97 -16.44
C ARG A 212 -40.44 -71.89 -15.35
N LEU A 213 -40.48 -71.44 -14.12
CA LEU A 213 -41.16 -72.13 -13.02
C LEU A 213 -42.67 -72.22 -13.20
N GLU A 214 -43.28 -71.12 -13.63
CA GLU A 214 -44.70 -71.05 -13.95
C GLU A 214 -45.11 -71.99 -15.08
N ASP A 215 -44.32 -71.99 -16.17
CA ASP A 215 -44.48 -72.88 -17.30
C ASP A 215 -44.34 -74.39 -16.90
N SER A 216 -43.37 -74.64 -15.98
CA SER A 216 -43.17 -76.02 -15.50
C SER A 216 -44.30 -76.48 -14.59
N LEU A 217 -44.83 -75.62 -13.72
CA LEU A 217 -45.99 -75.90 -12.84
C LEU A 217 -47.26 -76.15 -13.68
N ALA A 218 -47.50 -75.32 -14.72
CA ALA A 218 -48.64 -75.49 -15.60
C ALA A 218 -48.61 -76.86 -16.34
N LYS A 219 -47.43 -77.41 -16.69
CA LYS A 219 -47.25 -78.72 -17.30
C LYS A 219 -47.45 -79.90 -16.37
N VAL A 220 -47.35 -79.71 -15.05
CA VAL A 220 -47.58 -80.77 -14.04
C VAL A 220 -49.06 -80.87 -13.66
N GLN A 221 -49.88 -79.84 -13.92
CA GLN A 221 -51.28 -79.78 -13.62
C GLN A 221 -52.21 -80.28 -14.76
N THR A 222 -51.62 -80.59 -15.93
CA THR A 222 -52.30 -81.23 -17.08
C THR A 222 -51.93 -82.69 -17.13
#